data_f89dba3f3185c8578a853ac432b847d5
#
_entry.id   f89dba3f3185c8578a853ac432b847d5
#
_cell.length_a   1.000
_cell.length_b   1.000
_cell.length_c   1.000
_cell.angle_alpha   90.00
_cell.angle_beta   90.00
_cell.angle_gamma   90.00
#
_symmetry.space_group_name_H-M   'P 1'
#
loop_
_entity.id
_entity.type
_entity.pdbx_description
1 polymer ?
#
loop_
_entity_poly.entity_id
_entity_poly.type
_entity_poly.pdbx_seq_one_letter_code
_entity_poly.pdbx_strand_id
1 'polypeptide(L)'
;MSDFETLTIEERDHILFVGLNRPEKRNAFNMQMIRELGSAYGRIENDPEIWVGVVFAHGEHFTGGLDLADVAGSFGDFDKVVPPDGLDPWRNDGTRWTTPVIVAARGMNYTAGIELMLAADIRVAATDSKFLQFEVQRGIFPFGGAMTRFVREAGWGNAMRWILTGEEFGAEEALRLGLAQEIVEPGEELKRATEIAEYIAKRSAPLAVQGALRTAHRSIDEGHDASVAEYITEVHALFGTEDAQEGVLSFVERRQANFKGK
;
A
#
# COMPACT_ATOMS: atom_id res chain seq x y z
N MET A 1 -13.70 -10.57 16.75
CA MET A 1 -12.84 -10.54 15.56
C MET A 1 -13.68 -11.12 14.44
N SER A 2 -13.95 -10.40 13.36
CA SER A 2 -14.56 -11.00 12.17
C SER A 2 -13.55 -12.01 11.62
N ASP A 3 -13.95 -13.28 11.51
CA ASP A 3 -13.10 -14.28 10.89
C ASP A 3 -13.01 -13.94 9.40
N PHE A 4 -11.84 -13.50 8.94
CA PHE A 4 -11.56 -13.30 7.52
C PHE A 4 -11.44 -14.68 6.86
N GLU A 5 -12.06 -14.86 5.70
CA GLU A 5 -12.04 -16.13 4.96
C GLU A 5 -10.88 -16.20 3.96
N THR A 6 -10.53 -15.04 3.39
CA THR A 6 -9.56 -14.93 2.29
C THR A 6 -8.30 -14.18 2.68
N LEU A 7 -8.24 -13.66 3.90
CA LEU A 7 -7.08 -12.97 4.47
C LEU A 7 -6.64 -13.63 5.77
N THR A 8 -5.37 -13.48 6.09
CA THR A 8 -4.85 -13.65 7.44
C THR A 8 -4.50 -12.28 8.03
N ILE A 9 -4.85 -12.06 9.29
CA ILE A 9 -4.59 -10.82 10.01
C ILE A 9 -3.77 -11.15 11.25
N GLU A 10 -2.62 -10.49 11.39
CA GLU A 10 -1.79 -10.56 12.59
C GLU A 10 -1.42 -9.15 13.02
N GLU A 11 -1.53 -8.84 14.29
CA GLU A 11 -1.11 -7.57 14.87
C GLU A 11 0.04 -7.81 15.86
N ARG A 12 1.12 -7.07 15.71
CA ARG A 12 2.23 -7.07 16.65
C ARG A 12 3.03 -5.77 16.55
N ASP A 13 3.50 -5.26 17.66
CA ASP A 13 4.41 -4.10 17.71
C ASP A 13 3.92 -2.88 16.90
N HIS A 14 2.61 -2.55 16.98
CA HIS A 14 1.95 -1.49 16.21
C HIS A 14 1.91 -1.72 14.68
N ILE A 15 2.13 -2.94 14.23
CA ILE A 15 2.09 -3.30 12.80
C ILE A 15 0.93 -4.26 12.57
N LEU A 16 0.07 -3.94 11.58
CA LEU A 16 -0.95 -4.87 11.10
C LEU A 16 -0.45 -5.59 9.86
N PHE A 17 -0.31 -6.91 9.96
CA PHE A 17 0.03 -7.78 8.83
C PHE A 17 -1.25 -8.30 8.18
N VAL A 18 -1.36 -8.08 6.88
CA VAL A 18 -2.51 -8.49 6.06
C VAL A 18 -2.02 -9.44 4.99
N GLY A 19 -2.25 -10.73 5.16
CA GLY A 19 -1.82 -11.77 4.22
C GLY A 19 -2.94 -12.20 3.29
N LEU A 20 -2.78 -12.06 1.97
CA LEU A 20 -3.68 -12.65 0.98
C LEU A 20 -3.61 -14.17 1.09
N ASN A 21 -4.74 -14.86 1.25
CA ASN A 21 -4.77 -16.28 1.59
C ASN A 21 -5.75 -17.10 0.74
N ARG A 22 -5.57 -17.04 -0.58
CA ARG A 22 -6.17 -17.92 -1.59
C ARG A 22 -5.08 -18.47 -2.53
N PRO A 23 -4.01 -19.11 -1.99
CA PRO A 23 -2.86 -19.51 -2.81
C PRO A 23 -3.22 -20.50 -3.92
N GLU A 24 -4.22 -21.38 -3.73
CA GLU A 24 -4.74 -22.32 -4.72
C GLU A 24 -5.37 -21.61 -5.94
N LYS A 25 -5.78 -20.34 -5.78
CA LYS A 25 -6.26 -19.43 -6.83
C LYS A 25 -5.25 -18.34 -7.18
N ARG A 26 -3.96 -18.54 -6.84
CA ARG A 26 -2.91 -17.55 -7.02
C ARG A 26 -3.28 -16.19 -6.41
N ASN A 27 -3.97 -16.21 -5.29
CA ASN A 27 -4.49 -15.04 -4.58
C ASN A 27 -5.28 -14.07 -5.47
N ALA A 28 -6.01 -14.59 -6.46
CA ALA A 28 -6.88 -13.78 -7.30
C ALA A 28 -7.99 -13.13 -6.45
N PHE A 29 -8.22 -11.83 -6.68
CA PHE A 29 -9.20 -11.03 -5.95
C PHE A 29 -10.62 -11.40 -6.35
N ASN A 30 -11.34 -12.08 -5.49
CA ASN A 30 -12.79 -12.25 -5.58
C ASN A 30 -13.50 -11.16 -4.76
N MET A 31 -14.81 -11.06 -4.86
CA MET A 31 -15.61 -10.05 -4.16
C MET A 31 -15.43 -10.11 -2.64
N GLN A 32 -15.25 -11.30 -2.07
CA GLN A 32 -15.01 -11.48 -0.64
C GLN A 32 -13.65 -10.89 -0.23
N MET A 33 -12.58 -11.20 -0.94
CA MET A 33 -11.25 -10.67 -0.65
C MET A 33 -11.19 -9.15 -0.80
N ILE A 34 -11.87 -8.57 -1.80
CA ILE A 34 -11.96 -7.12 -1.98
C ILE A 34 -12.64 -6.47 -0.76
N ARG A 35 -13.75 -7.05 -0.31
CA ARG A 35 -14.46 -6.57 0.90
C ARG A 35 -13.58 -6.67 2.15
N GLU A 36 -12.92 -7.80 2.33
CA GLU A 36 -12.06 -8.03 3.49
C GLU A 36 -10.84 -7.11 3.49
N LEU A 37 -10.22 -6.87 2.32
CA LEU A 37 -9.17 -5.87 2.17
C LEU A 37 -9.67 -4.49 2.56
N GLY A 38 -10.87 -4.10 2.13
CA GLY A 38 -11.49 -2.83 2.55
C GLY A 38 -11.57 -2.71 4.07
N SER A 39 -12.06 -3.74 4.76
CA SER A 39 -12.10 -3.78 6.23
C SER A 39 -10.71 -3.70 6.86
N ALA A 40 -9.73 -4.43 6.32
CA ALA A 40 -8.36 -4.43 6.83
C ALA A 40 -7.70 -3.05 6.69
N TYR A 41 -7.88 -2.38 5.55
CA TYR A 41 -7.39 -1.02 5.33
C TYR A 41 -8.10 0.01 6.21
N GLY A 42 -9.41 -0.14 6.42
CA GLY A 42 -10.14 0.65 7.41
C GLY A 42 -9.56 0.49 8.81
N ARG A 43 -9.19 -0.72 9.20
CA ARG A 43 -8.53 -0.98 10.49
C ARG A 43 -7.13 -0.36 10.56
N ILE A 44 -6.31 -0.47 9.49
CA ILE A 44 -4.98 0.17 9.44
C ILE A 44 -5.08 1.67 9.73
N GLU A 45 -6.06 2.36 9.16
CA GLU A 45 -6.18 3.81 9.29
C GLU A 45 -6.87 4.26 10.59
N ASN A 46 -7.89 3.52 11.05
CA ASN A 46 -8.76 3.98 12.14
C ASN A 46 -8.35 3.47 13.52
N ASP A 47 -7.49 2.46 13.62
CA ASP A 47 -7.02 1.94 14.91
C ASP A 47 -5.76 2.70 15.35
N PRO A 48 -5.81 3.51 16.42
CA PRO A 48 -4.68 4.32 16.87
C PRO A 48 -3.47 3.50 17.36
N GLU A 49 -3.68 2.22 17.65
CA GLU A 49 -2.59 1.31 18.04
C GLU A 49 -1.83 0.77 16.81
N ILE A 50 -2.34 0.96 15.59
CA ILE A 50 -1.68 0.54 14.36
C ILE A 50 -0.98 1.74 13.72
N TRP A 51 0.32 1.63 13.54
CA TRP A 51 1.18 2.69 12.99
C TRP A 51 1.74 2.36 11.61
N VAL A 52 1.67 1.09 11.20
CA VAL A 52 2.11 0.63 9.86
C VAL A 52 1.26 -0.58 9.44
N GLY A 53 0.85 -0.62 8.18
CA GLY A 53 0.29 -1.80 7.52
C GLY A 53 1.36 -2.53 6.71
N VAL A 54 1.38 -3.87 6.76
CA VAL A 54 2.19 -4.72 5.86
C VAL A 54 1.28 -5.68 5.12
N VAL A 55 1.21 -5.54 3.81
CA VAL A 55 0.40 -6.41 2.94
C VAL A 55 1.32 -7.39 2.22
N PHE A 56 1.02 -8.66 2.33
CA PHE A 56 1.79 -9.74 1.73
C PHE A 56 0.87 -10.85 1.21
N ALA A 57 1.42 -11.94 0.69
CA ALA A 57 0.62 -13.06 0.22
C ALA A 57 1.18 -14.40 0.67
N HIS A 58 0.29 -15.35 0.97
CA HIS A 58 0.67 -16.75 1.19
C HIS A 58 0.89 -17.45 -0.15
N GLY A 59 1.81 -18.43 -0.17
CA GLY A 59 2.17 -19.19 -1.36
C GLY A 59 3.24 -18.51 -2.21
N GLU A 60 3.24 -18.84 -3.51
CA GLU A 60 4.32 -18.43 -4.43
C GLU A 60 4.03 -17.13 -5.20
N HIS A 61 2.80 -16.61 -5.12
CA HIS A 61 2.35 -15.49 -5.92
C HIS A 61 1.66 -14.44 -5.07
N PHE A 62 1.96 -13.18 -5.32
CA PHE A 62 1.25 -12.09 -4.67
C PHE A 62 -0.22 -12.10 -5.12
N THR A 63 -0.48 -11.94 -6.43
CA THR A 63 -1.83 -12.12 -6.97
C THR A 63 -1.82 -12.30 -8.49
N GLY A 64 -2.74 -13.13 -8.98
CA GLY A 64 -3.05 -13.26 -10.41
C GLY A 64 -3.97 -12.17 -10.96
N GLY A 65 -4.36 -11.18 -10.14
CA GLY A 65 -5.32 -10.13 -10.51
C GLY A 65 -6.76 -10.48 -10.10
N LEU A 66 -7.75 -9.94 -10.79
CA LEU A 66 -9.17 -10.21 -10.50
C LEU A 66 -9.56 -11.66 -10.84
N ASP A 67 -10.31 -12.29 -9.95
CA ASP A 67 -11.00 -13.57 -10.23
C ASP A 67 -12.21 -13.29 -11.13
N LEU A 68 -11.97 -13.25 -12.46
CA LEU A 68 -12.98 -12.84 -13.42
C LEU A 68 -14.23 -13.71 -13.40
N ALA A 69 -14.11 -14.97 -12.97
CA ALA A 69 -15.27 -15.86 -12.87
C ALA A 69 -16.21 -15.43 -11.73
N ASP A 70 -15.67 -14.86 -10.68
CA ASP A 70 -16.42 -14.36 -9.51
C ASP A 70 -16.94 -12.93 -9.73
N VAL A 71 -16.07 -12.04 -10.25
CA VAL A 71 -16.38 -10.60 -10.31
C VAL A 71 -17.16 -10.17 -11.55
N ALA A 72 -17.23 -10.99 -12.61
CA ALA A 72 -17.83 -10.59 -13.90
C ALA A 72 -19.30 -10.12 -13.81
N GLY A 73 -20.08 -10.68 -12.86
CA GLY A 73 -21.45 -10.26 -12.61
C GLY A 73 -21.61 -8.99 -11.76
N SER A 74 -20.52 -8.47 -11.20
CA SER A 74 -20.52 -7.41 -10.19
C SER A 74 -19.77 -6.16 -10.60
N PHE A 75 -19.39 -6.02 -11.88
CA PHE A 75 -18.62 -4.86 -12.38
C PHE A 75 -19.31 -3.50 -12.15
N GLY A 76 -20.63 -3.45 -12.00
CA GLY A 76 -21.37 -2.24 -11.68
C GLY A 76 -21.47 -1.90 -10.18
N ASP A 77 -20.94 -2.75 -9.30
CA ASP A 77 -21.12 -2.65 -7.85
C ASP A 77 -19.79 -2.56 -7.08
N PHE A 78 -18.66 -2.37 -7.76
CA PHE A 78 -17.34 -2.28 -7.10
C PHE A 78 -17.27 -1.16 -6.06
N ASP A 79 -17.94 -0.05 -6.31
CA ASP A 79 -18.07 1.08 -5.38
C ASP A 79 -18.83 0.73 -4.08
N LYS A 80 -19.60 -0.37 -4.10
CA LYS A 80 -20.41 -0.82 -2.95
C LYS A 80 -19.78 -2.00 -2.18
N VAL A 81 -18.62 -2.47 -2.64
CA VAL A 81 -17.98 -3.66 -2.04
C VAL A 81 -17.26 -3.31 -0.75
N VAL A 82 -16.68 -2.12 -0.69
CA VAL A 82 -16.01 -1.63 0.52
C VAL A 82 -17.04 -1.39 1.61
N PRO A 83 -16.87 -1.98 2.80
CA PRO A 83 -17.81 -1.79 3.90
C PRO A 83 -17.78 -0.33 4.41
N PRO A 84 -18.82 0.12 5.12
CA PRO A 84 -18.94 1.54 5.54
C PRO A 84 -17.81 2.04 6.45
N ASP A 85 -17.18 1.14 7.20
CA ASP A 85 -16.01 1.39 8.07
C ASP A 85 -14.68 1.02 7.41
N GLY A 86 -14.73 0.57 6.16
CA GLY A 86 -13.58 0.22 5.34
C GLY A 86 -13.03 1.36 4.51
N LEU A 87 -11.90 1.11 3.86
CA LEU A 87 -11.29 2.01 2.88
C LEU A 87 -11.04 1.27 1.57
N ASP A 88 -11.14 1.97 0.44
CA ASP A 88 -10.78 1.38 -0.85
C ASP A 88 -9.26 1.14 -0.94
N PRO A 89 -8.80 -0.13 -0.97
CA PRO A 89 -7.36 -0.44 -1.00
C PRO A 89 -6.65 0.10 -2.26
N TRP A 90 -7.42 0.40 -3.30
CA TRP A 90 -6.91 0.98 -4.56
C TRP A 90 -7.00 2.50 -4.61
N ARG A 91 -7.56 3.18 -3.59
CA ARG A 91 -7.73 4.65 -3.54
C ARG A 91 -8.44 5.25 -4.76
N ASN A 92 -9.38 4.53 -5.37
CA ASN A 92 -10.10 5.03 -6.54
C ASN A 92 -11.25 5.99 -6.17
N ASP A 93 -11.72 5.91 -4.93
CA ASP A 93 -12.73 6.82 -4.36
C ASP A 93 -12.16 8.19 -3.94
N GLY A 94 -10.85 8.38 -4.09
CA GLY A 94 -10.16 9.61 -3.67
C GLY A 94 -9.73 9.61 -2.20
N THR A 95 -10.07 8.59 -1.41
CA THR A 95 -9.63 8.48 -0.02
C THR A 95 -8.11 8.45 0.09
N ARG A 96 -7.57 9.17 1.09
CA ARG A 96 -6.16 9.21 1.42
C ARG A 96 -6.01 8.73 2.85
N TRP A 97 -5.47 7.54 3.03
CA TRP A 97 -5.02 7.11 4.35
C TRP A 97 -3.68 7.75 4.69
N THR A 98 -3.40 7.84 5.96
CA THR A 98 -2.21 8.51 6.51
C THR A 98 -1.31 7.53 7.29
N THR A 99 -1.81 6.36 7.62
CA THR A 99 -1.01 5.28 8.17
C THR A 99 -0.27 4.58 7.01
N PRO A 100 1.08 4.51 7.04
CA PRO A 100 1.85 3.97 5.93
C PRO A 100 1.58 2.49 5.68
N VAL A 101 1.53 2.11 4.40
CA VAL A 101 1.35 0.73 3.96
C VAL A 101 2.56 0.27 3.16
N ILE A 102 3.10 -0.89 3.52
CA ILE A 102 4.21 -1.55 2.84
C ILE A 102 3.69 -2.82 2.18
N VAL A 103 4.04 -3.04 0.91
CA VAL A 103 3.70 -4.28 0.20
C VAL A 103 4.94 -5.12 0.03
N ALA A 104 4.81 -6.42 0.38
CA ALA A 104 5.78 -7.47 0.09
C ALA A 104 5.24 -8.36 -1.03
N ALA A 105 5.84 -8.29 -2.22
CA ALA A 105 5.35 -8.93 -3.43
C ALA A 105 6.31 -10.00 -3.95
N ARG A 106 5.74 -11.12 -4.45
CA ARG A 106 6.49 -12.22 -5.02
C ARG A 106 5.75 -12.88 -6.19
N GLY A 107 6.48 -13.49 -7.10
CA GLY A 107 5.91 -14.24 -8.22
C GLY A 107 4.99 -13.38 -9.07
N MET A 108 3.76 -13.80 -9.33
CA MET A 108 2.79 -13.04 -10.12
C MET A 108 2.27 -11.81 -9.37
N ASN A 109 2.35 -10.65 -10.02
CA ASN A 109 1.83 -9.36 -9.57
C ASN A 109 1.06 -8.75 -10.75
N TYR A 110 -0.13 -9.27 -11.03
CA TYR A 110 -0.83 -8.98 -12.28
C TYR A 110 -1.99 -8.01 -12.05
N THR A 111 -2.19 -7.10 -13.00
CA THR A 111 -3.35 -6.21 -13.12
C THR A 111 -3.66 -5.45 -11.81
N ALA A 112 -4.80 -5.72 -11.19
CA ALA A 112 -5.18 -5.13 -9.90
C ALA A 112 -4.12 -5.30 -8.79
N GLY A 113 -3.22 -6.29 -8.91
CA GLY A 113 -2.08 -6.46 -8.01
C GLY A 113 -1.04 -5.34 -8.15
N ILE A 114 -0.67 -4.96 -9.38
CA ILE A 114 0.19 -3.78 -9.63
C ILE A 114 -0.51 -2.53 -9.10
N GLU A 115 -1.81 -2.41 -9.31
CA GLU A 115 -2.58 -1.24 -8.89
C GLU A 115 -2.68 -1.12 -7.36
N LEU A 116 -2.81 -2.26 -6.65
CA LEU A 116 -2.74 -2.33 -5.19
C LEU A 116 -1.34 -1.93 -4.68
N MET A 117 -0.29 -2.45 -5.31
CA MET A 117 1.09 -2.06 -5.00
C MET A 117 1.31 -0.57 -5.18
N LEU A 118 0.83 0.01 -6.28
CA LEU A 118 0.95 1.44 -6.57
C LEU A 118 0.14 2.33 -5.61
N ALA A 119 -0.85 1.79 -4.94
CA ALA A 119 -1.59 2.50 -3.89
C ALA A 119 -0.83 2.53 -2.55
N ALA A 120 0.10 1.59 -2.33
CA ALA A 120 0.94 1.53 -1.13
C ALA A 120 2.12 2.52 -1.19
N ASP A 121 2.71 2.81 -0.03
CA ASP A 121 3.76 3.82 0.11
C ASP A 121 5.16 3.25 -0.16
N ILE A 122 5.42 2.00 0.25
CA ILE A 122 6.68 1.30 0.03
C ILE A 122 6.42 -0.10 -0.53
N ARG A 123 7.24 -0.53 -1.48
CA ARG A 123 7.06 -1.81 -2.18
C ARG A 123 8.39 -2.57 -2.23
N VAL A 124 8.40 -3.75 -1.63
CA VAL A 124 9.50 -4.71 -1.69
C VAL A 124 9.08 -5.87 -2.59
N ALA A 125 9.86 -6.17 -3.60
CA ALA A 125 9.56 -7.28 -4.51
C ALA A 125 10.66 -8.35 -4.44
N ALA A 126 10.30 -9.60 -4.65
CA ALA A 126 11.28 -10.66 -4.86
C ALA A 126 11.86 -10.62 -6.28
N THR A 127 13.11 -11.07 -6.47
CA THR A 127 13.77 -11.08 -7.79
C THR A 127 13.08 -11.97 -8.82
N ASP A 128 12.26 -12.95 -8.38
CA ASP A 128 11.41 -13.78 -9.24
C ASP A 128 10.06 -13.15 -9.59
N SER A 129 9.80 -11.92 -9.13
CA SER A 129 8.53 -11.23 -9.38
C SER A 129 8.34 -10.90 -10.86
N LYS A 130 7.10 -11.08 -11.29
CA LYS A 130 6.62 -10.79 -12.65
C LYS A 130 5.44 -9.84 -12.58
N PHE A 131 5.45 -8.85 -13.43
CA PHE A 131 4.45 -7.78 -13.48
C PHE A 131 3.78 -7.77 -14.85
N LEU A 132 2.46 -7.65 -14.87
CA LEU A 132 1.68 -7.71 -16.10
C LEU A 132 0.43 -6.85 -15.99
N GLN A 133 0.32 -5.83 -16.86
CA GLN A 133 -0.84 -4.96 -16.97
C GLN A 133 -1.46 -5.14 -18.35
N PHE A 134 -2.32 -6.15 -18.53
CA PHE A 134 -2.76 -6.60 -19.85
C PHE A 134 -4.26 -6.41 -20.15
N GLU A 135 -4.93 -5.55 -19.43
CA GLU A 135 -6.35 -5.24 -19.58
C GLU A 135 -6.70 -4.78 -20.99
N VAL A 136 -5.79 -4.05 -21.64
CA VAL A 136 -5.97 -3.62 -23.04
C VAL A 136 -6.10 -4.78 -24.00
N GLN A 137 -5.48 -5.92 -23.70
CA GLN A 137 -5.62 -7.17 -24.48
C GLN A 137 -6.96 -7.88 -24.19
N ARG A 138 -7.75 -7.38 -23.23
CA ARG A 138 -9.08 -7.89 -22.86
C ARG A 138 -10.20 -6.89 -23.22
N GLY A 139 -9.87 -5.81 -23.94
CA GLY A 139 -10.84 -4.81 -24.40
C GLY A 139 -11.24 -3.79 -23.34
N ILE A 140 -10.53 -3.73 -22.22
CA ILE A 140 -10.69 -2.73 -21.17
C ILE A 140 -9.34 -2.06 -20.88
N PHE A 141 -9.31 -1.05 -20.05
CA PHE A 141 -8.08 -0.43 -19.55
C PHE A 141 -7.92 -0.67 -18.04
N PRO A 142 -6.71 -0.51 -17.48
CA PRO A 142 -6.50 -0.59 -16.03
C PRO A 142 -7.31 0.47 -15.30
N PHE A 143 -8.20 0.06 -14.39
CA PHE A 143 -9.13 0.97 -13.70
C PHE A 143 -8.96 1.00 -12.17
N GLY A 144 -8.02 0.25 -11.62
CA GLY A 144 -7.64 0.29 -10.20
C GLY A 144 -6.55 1.32 -9.89
N GLY A 145 -6.29 2.28 -10.79
CA GLY A 145 -5.40 3.43 -10.56
C GLY A 145 -4.05 3.38 -11.27
N ALA A 146 -3.72 2.35 -12.07
CA ALA A 146 -2.47 2.33 -12.83
C ALA A 146 -2.37 3.50 -13.81
N MET A 147 -3.48 3.91 -14.43
CA MET A 147 -3.48 5.03 -15.39
C MET A 147 -2.97 6.34 -14.82
N THR A 148 -3.07 6.54 -13.51
CA THR A 148 -2.58 7.75 -12.83
C THR A 148 -1.27 7.47 -12.08
N ARG A 149 -1.24 6.43 -11.26
CA ARG A 149 -0.09 6.16 -10.38
C ARG A 149 1.10 5.57 -11.13
N PHE A 150 0.90 4.64 -12.06
CA PHE A 150 2.02 4.11 -12.84
C PHE A 150 2.67 5.19 -13.72
N VAL A 151 1.85 6.06 -14.33
CA VAL A 151 2.35 7.21 -15.11
C VAL A 151 3.16 8.16 -14.25
N ARG A 152 2.73 8.39 -13.00
CA ARG A 152 3.44 9.26 -12.06
C ARG A 152 4.77 8.66 -11.61
N GLU A 153 4.80 7.37 -11.24
CA GLU A 153 6.02 6.70 -10.77
C GLU A 153 7.06 6.53 -11.89
N ALA A 154 6.64 6.04 -13.06
CA ALA A 154 7.54 5.66 -14.14
C ALA A 154 7.75 6.73 -15.21
N GLY A 155 6.88 7.76 -15.24
CA GLY A 155 6.76 8.69 -16.35
C GLY A 155 6.00 8.12 -17.54
N TRP A 156 5.46 9.00 -18.40
CA TRP A 156 4.53 8.66 -19.48
C TRP A 156 5.03 7.54 -20.40
N GLY A 157 6.22 7.70 -20.99
CA GLY A 157 6.74 6.76 -21.98
C GLY A 157 6.96 5.35 -21.41
N ASN A 158 7.52 5.27 -20.20
CA ASN A 158 7.78 4.00 -19.54
C ASN A 158 6.46 3.30 -19.16
N ALA A 159 5.51 4.03 -18.56
CA ALA A 159 4.22 3.45 -18.19
C ALA A 159 3.44 2.98 -19.43
N MET A 160 3.37 3.81 -20.49
CA MET A 160 2.65 3.46 -21.71
C MET A 160 3.30 2.28 -22.45
N ARG A 161 4.63 2.12 -22.39
CA ARG A 161 5.31 0.95 -22.96
C ARG A 161 4.69 -0.36 -22.44
N TRP A 162 4.44 -0.46 -21.16
CA TRP A 162 3.92 -1.68 -20.52
C TRP A 162 2.40 -1.78 -20.56
N ILE A 163 1.70 -0.66 -20.32
CA ILE A 163 0.22 -0.63 -20.31
C ILE A 163 -0.34 -0.91 -21.71
N LEU A 164 0.21 -0.26 -22.77
CA LEU A 164 -0.35 -0.40 -24.11
C LEU A 164 -0.01 -1.72 -24.78
N THR A 165 1.11 -2.34 -24.42
CA THR A 165 1.48 -3.65 -24.98
C THR A 165 0.90 -4.81 -24.18
N GLY A 166 0.69 -4.63 -22.88
CA GLY A 166 0.31 -5.72 -21.98
C GLY A 166 1.36 -6.84 -21.96
N GLU A 167 2.64 -6.50 -22.11
CA GLU A 167 3.74 -7.45 -21.99
C GLU A 167 4.16 -7.63 -20.53
N GLU A 168 4.70 -8.79 -20.19
CA GLU A 168 5.24 -9.10 -18.86
C GLU A 168 6.64 -8.51 -18.71
N PHE A 169 6.96 -7.99 -17.51
CA PHE A 169 8.30 -7.55 -17.13
C PHE A 169 8.68 -8.06 -15.74
N GLY A 170 9.97 -8.07 -15.45
CA GLY A 170 10.53 -8.63 -14.22
C GLY A 170 10.82 -7.58 -13.14
N ALA A 171 11.37 -8.07 -12.02
CA ALA A 171 11.66 -7.27 -10.82
C ALA A 171 12.69 -6.16 -11.06
N GLU A 172 13.73 -6.40 -11.86
CA GLU A 172 14.74 -5.38 -12.18
C GLU A 172 14.13 -4.19 -12.94
N GLU A 173 13.22 -4.47 -13.87
CA GLU A 173 12.50 -3.42 -14.58
C GLU A 173 11.51 -2.70 -13.64
N ALA A 174 10.83 -3.42 -12.75
CA ALA A 174 9.98 -2.81 -11.74
C ALA A 174 10.76 -1.85 -10.82
N LEU A 175 11.98 -2.23 -10.40
CA LEU A 175 12.89 -1.36 -9.65
C LEU A 175 13.29 -0.12 -10.46
N ARG A 176 13.69 -0.31 -11.72
CA ARG A 176 14.06 0.80 -12.63
C ARG A 176 12.92 1.80 -12.84
N LEU A 177 11.70 1.31 -12.88
CA LEU A 177 10.47 2.10 -13.07
C LEU A 177 9.99 2.80 -11.79
N GLY A 178 10.56 2.48 -10.63
CA GLY A 178 10.05 2.94 -9.34
C GLY A 178 8.81 2.19 -8.86
N LEU A 179 8.42 1.10 -9.53
CA LEU A 179 7.30 0.25 -9.12
C LEU A 179 7.62 -0.54 -7.85
N ALA A 180 8.88 -0.89 -7.64
CA ALA A 180 9.42 -1.40 -6.39
C ALA A 180 10.56 -0.49 -5.93
N GLN A 181 10.71 -0.29 -4.62
CA GLN A 181 11.81 0.47 -4.04
C GLN A 181 13.00 -0.41 -3.71
N GLU A 182 12.73 -1.68 -3.42
CA GLU A 182 13.76 -2.68 -3.16
C GLU A 182 13.40 -4.02 -3.83
N ILE A 183 14.43 -4.77 -4.26
CA ILE A 183 14.28 -6.16 -4.69
C ILE A 183 15.18 -7.05 -3.83
N VAL A 184 14.67 -8.23 -3.45
CA VAL A 184 15.32 -9.18 -2.55
C VAL A 184 15.21 -10.61 -3.11
N GLU A 185 15.94 -11.55 -2.53
CA GLU A 185 15.81 -12.97 -2.90
C GLU A 185 14.39 -13.49 -2.59
N PRO A 186 13.88 -14.43 -3.40
CA PRO A 186 12.55 -15.01 -3.20
C PRO A 186 12.41 -15.64 -1.80
N GLY A 187 11.35 -15.25 -1.09
CA GLY A 187 11.08 -15.65 0.28
C GLY A 187 11.61 -14.68 1.35
N GLU A 188 12.39 -13.66 0.98
CA GLU A 188 12.89 -12.62 1.90
C GLU A 188 12.05 -11.34 1.86
N GLU A 189 11.09 -11.21 0.93
CA GLU A 189 10.29 -10.00 0.72
C GLU A 189 9.46 -9.61 1.94
N LEU A 190 8.81 -10.56 2.59
CA LEU A 190 8.04 -10.30 3.80
C LEU A 190 8.95 -9.91 4.97
N LYS A 191 10.07 -10.58 5.13
CA LYS A 191 11.05 -10.25 6.16
C LYS A 191 11.56 -8.83 5.96
N ARG A 192 11.93 -8.45 4.74
CA ARG A 192 12.44 -7.11 4.44
C ARG A 192 11.37 -6.03 4.65
N ALA A 193 10.15 -6.26 4.21
CA ALA A 193 9.02 -5.36 4.48
C ALA A 193 8.76 -5.21 5.98
N THR A 194 8.87 -6.30 6.74
CA THR A 194 8.74 -6.27 8.20
C THR A 194 9.85 -5.42 8.84
N GLU A 195 11.11 -5.58 8.42
CA GLU A 195 12.24 -4.76 8.92
C GLU A 195 12.00 -3.26 8.69
N ILE A 196 11.45 -2.88 7.53
CA ILE A 196 11.10 -1.49 7.23
C ILE A 196 9.96 -1.02 8.14
N ALA A 197 8.91 -1.83 8.29
CA ALA A 197 7.78 -1.51 9.15
C ALA A 197 8.21 -1.34 10.62
N GLU A 198 9.03 -2.25 11.13
CA GLU A 198 9.60 -2.15 12.48
C GLU A 198 10.48 -0.92 12.66
N TYR A 199 11.26 -0.55 11.63
CA TYR A 199 12.05 0.66 11.67
C TYR A 199 11.18 1.90 11.81
N ILE A 200 10.08 1.99 11.02
CA ILE A 200 9.11 3.09 11.10
C ILE A 200 8.45 3.09 12.49
N ALA A 201 7.88 1.98 12.93
CA ALA A 201 7.15 1.89 14.20
C ALA A 201 8.04 2.19 15.44
N LYS A 202 9.33 1.79 15.39
CA LYS A 202 10.26 1.98 16.51
C LYS A 202 11.01 3.32 16.51
N ARG A 203 11.09 4.02 15.37
CA ARG A 203 11.98 5.18 15.19
C ARG A 203 11.28 6.47 14.81
N SER A 204 10.03 6.38 14.35
CA SER A 204 9.30 7.54 13.84
C SER A 204 8.05 7.81 14.69
N ALA A 205 7.81 9.06 15.04
CA ALA A 205 6.58 9.46 15.72
C ALA A 205 5.38 9.26 14.78
N PRO A 206 4.38 8.44 15.13
CA PRO A 206 3.30 8.07 14.20
C PRO A 206 2.51 9.29 13.71
N LEU A 207 2.22 10.27 14.55
CA LEU A 207 1.52 11.50 14.14
C LEU A 207 2.35 12.33 13.14
N ALA A 208 3.68 12.33 13.26
CA ALA A 208 4.56 13.01 12.31
C ALA A 208 4.62 12.27 10.96
N VAL A 209 4.60 10.92 10.98
CA VAL A 209 4.50 10.11 9.76
C VAL A 209 3.19 10.39 9.04
N GLN A 210 2.07 10.41 9.77
CA GLN A 210 0.76 10.75 9.23
C GLN A 210 0.73 12.17 8.65
N GLY A 211 1.30 13.16 9.34
CA GLY A 211 1.41 14.53 8.84
C GLY A 211 2.23 14.62 7.55
N ALA A 212 3.33 13.87 7.46
CA ALA A 212 4.15 13.79 6.26
C ALA A 212 3.37 13.20 5.07
N LEU A 213 2.62 12.11 5.28
CA LEU A 213 1.80 11.49 4.23
C LEU A 213 0.67 12.42 3.79
N ARG A 214 -0.08 13.04 4.73
CA ARG A 214 -1.12 14.04 4.39
C ARG A 214 -0.57 15.16 3.52
N THR A 215 0.56 15.71 3.92
CA THR A 215 1.20 16.83 3.23
C THR A 215 1.70 16.42 1.83
N ALA A 216 2.32 15.24 1.72
CA ALA A 216 2.77 14.71 0.45
C ALA A 216 1.59 14.41 -0.50
N HIS A 217 0.51 13.80 -0.02
CA HIS A 217 -0.70 13.57 -0.80
C HIS A 217 -1.31 14.88 -1.30
N ARG A 218 -1.43 15.90 -0.43
CA ARG A 218 -1.91 17.23 -0.84
C ARG A 218 -1.05 17.83 -1.95
N SER A 219 0.27 17.70 -1.86
CA SER A 219 1.18 18.18 -2.92
C SER A 219 0.92 17.52 -4.27
N ILE A 220 0.57 16.23 -4.25
CA ILE A 220 0.27 15.47 -5.46
C ILE A 220 -1.11 15.84 -6.04
N ASP A 221 -2.11 15.98 -5.19
CA ASP A 221 -3.50 16.13 -5.62
C ASP A 221 -3.87 17.59 -5.91
N GLU A 222 -3.33 18.54 -5.13
CA GLU A 222 -3.68 19.96 -5.18
C GLU A 222 -2.53 20.86 -5.66
N GLY A 223 -1.31 20.30 -5.71
CA GLY A 223 -0.10 21.01 -6.16
C GLY A 223 0.74 21.59 -5.02
N HIS A 224 1.94 22.06 -5.40
CA HIS A 224 2.96 22.53 -4.47
C HIS A 224 2.47 23.67 -3.56
N ASP A 225 1.85 24.69 -4.15
CA ASP A 225 1.48 25.91 -3.40
C ASP A 225 0.42 25.62 -2.33
N ALA A 226 -0.58 24.77 -2.65
CA ALA A 226 -1.61 24.35 -1.71
C ALA A 226 -1.01 23.54 -0.54
N SER A 227 -0.03 22.68 -0.82
CA SER A 227 0.66 21.90 0.20
C SER A 227 1.50 22.80 1.13
N VAL A 228 2.28 23.71 0.56
CA VAL A 228 3.16 24.64 1.32
C VAL A 228 2.34 25.58 2.21
N ALA A 229 1.15 26.00 1.76
CA ALA A 229 0.27 26.89 2.55
C ALA A 229 -0.11 26.28 3.92
N GLU A 230 -0.16 24.96 4.01
CA GLU A 230 -0.55 24.24 5.23
C GLU A 230 0.64 23.77 6.09
N TYR A 231 1.89 23.87 5.63
CA TYR A 231 3.06 23.34 6.34
C TYR A 231 3.16 23.83 7.79
N ILE A 232 2.96 25.13 8.01
CA ILE A 232 3.08 25.73 9.33
C ILE A 232 1.95 25.25 10.25
N THR A 233 0.74 25.11 9.73
CA THR A 233 -0.42 24.59 10.47
C THR A 233 -0.19 23.14 10.90
N GLU A 234 0.24 22.28 9.98
CA GLU A 234 0.55 20.87 10.26
C GLU A 234 1.69 20.73 11.28
N VAL A 235 2.78 21.49 11.12
CA VAL A 235 3.91 21.44 12.05
C VAL A 235 3.54 21.98 13.43
N HIS A 236 2.74 23.06 13.53
CA HIS A 236 2.28 23.57 14.83
C HIS A 236 1.43 22.55 15.58
N ALA A 237 0.56 21.81 14.87
CA ALA A 237 -0.21 20.75 15.49
C ALA A 237 0.69 19.65 16.10
N LEU A 238 1.77 19.30 15.41
CA LEU A 238 2.74 18.30 15.88
C LEU A 238 3.55 18.79 17.09
N PHE A 239 3.97 20.05 17.15
CA PHE A 239 4.72 20.60 18.28
C PHE A 239 3.96 20.55 19.60
N GLY A 240 2.64 20.45 19.58
CA GLY A 240 1.80 20.30 20.76
C GLY A 240 1.76 18.87 21.33
N THR A 241 2.32 17.88 20.66
CA THR A 241 2.22 16.46 21.01
C THR A 241 3.27 16.02 22.04
N GLU A 242 2.96 14.96 22.81
CA GLU A 242 3.93 14.31 23.70
C GLU A 242 5.12 13.75 22.91
N ASP A 243 4.87 13.23 21.71
CA ASP A 243 5.89 12.65 20.85
C ASP A 243 6.88 13.69 20.33
N ALA A 244 6.44 14.93 20.05
CA ALA A 244 7.36 16.00 19.68
C ALA A 244 8.28 16.37 20.86
N GLN A 245 7.75 16.41 22.09
CA GLN A 245 8.55 16.66 23.30
C GLN A 245 9.55 15.53 23.53
N GLU A 246 9.11 14.28 23.41
CA GLU A 246 9.97 13.10 23.52
C GLU A 246 11.08 13.12 22.43
N GLY A 247 10.74 13.50 21.22
CA GLY A 247 11.71 13.63 20.13
C GLY A 247 12.85 14.62 20.46
N VAL A 248 12.53 15.78 21.03
CA VAL A 248 13.51 16.75 21.50
C VAL A 248 14.32 16.22 22.70
N LEU A 249 13.63 15.66 23.69
CA LEU A 249 14.25 15.16 24.93
C LEU A 249 15.23 14.02 24.62
N SER A 250 14.80 13.03 23.85
CA SER A 250 15.63 11.88 23.47
C SER A 250 16.88 12.29 22.69
N PHE A 251 16.78 13.32 21.83
CA PHE A 251 17.93 13.88 21.11
C PHE A 251 18.95 14.50 22.06
N VAL A 252 18.48 15.32 23.02
CA VAL A 252 19.35 15.96 24.03
C VAL A 252 20.03 14.90 24.89
N GLU A 253 19.30 13.89 25.30
CA GLU A 253 19.78 12.79 26.17
C GLU A 253 20.57 11.72 25.40
N ARG A 254 20.66 11.81 24.08
CA ARG A 254 21.36 10.84 23.21
C ARG A 254 20.86 9.41 23.38
N ARG A 255 19.58 9.22 23.53
CA ARG A 255 18.90 7.92 23.60
C ARG A 255 17.90 7.74 22.47
N GLN A 256 17.40 6.53 22.30
CA GLN A 256 16.27 6.28 21.41
C GLN A 256 15.00 6.91 21.99
N ALA A 257 14.20 7.54 21.12
CA ALA A 257 12.87 8.03 21.49
C ALA A 257 11.90 6.86 21.76
N ASN A 258 10.94 7.10 22.62
CA ASN A 258 9.85 6.18 22.93
C ASN A 258 8.52 6.86 22.62
N PHE A 259 8.14 6.84 21.35
CA PHE A 259 6.91 7.45 20.87
C PHE A 259 5.67 6.67 21.29
N LYS A 260 4.55 7.37 21.45
CA LYS A 260 3.27 6.81 21.94
C LYS A 260 2.07 7.17 21.06
N GLY A 261 2.25 7.93 20.00
CA GLY A 261 1.16 8.39 19.16
C GLY A 261 0.29 9.48 19.78
N LYS A 262 0.84 10.30 20.64
CA LYS A 262 0.11 11.30 21.46
C LYS A 262 0.78 12.66 21.44
#